data_eba208fbc2845ed6590267284d57490a
#
_entry.id   eba208fbc2845ed6590267284d57490a
#
_cell.length_a   1.000
_cell.length_b   1.000
_cell.length_c   1.000
_cell.angle_alpha   90.00
_cell.angle_beta   90.00
_cell.angle_gamma   90.00
#
_symmetry.space_group_name_H-M   'P 1'
#
loop_
_entity.id
_entity.type
_entity.pdbx_description
1 polymer ?
#
loop_
_entity_poly.entity_id
_entity_poly.type
_entity_poly.pdbx_seq_one_letter_code
_entity_poly.pdbx_strand_id
1 'polypeptide(L)'
;MSKERYHTAIDWLRLAAAILVIAIHTSPLADFSETGDFILTRVLARIAVPFFFITSGYFLLSRYHEDDRKLLHFLKKTGRIYGASILLYFPLNFRNGYFSQSQLLPELLKDLIFDGTMYHLWYLPASMLGMLIAWKLVEKLDFSKGLVMALLLYLVGLFGDSYYGIAEKLPLLNSFYDRLFELFDYTRNGLFFTPVFLMLGGFIADERRKLSFAEAGFGFLISLGLLLVEALFLHRKGFQRHDSMYVFLLPAMYFLFHLLLHGKGRKIP
;
A
#
# COMPACT_ATOMS: atom_id res chain seq x y z
N MET A 1 -28.18 11.11 16.55
CA MET A 1 -27.65 9.75 16.37
C MET A 1 -27.46 9.50 14.86
N SER A 2 -26.26 9.67 14.31
CA SER A 2 -25.98 9.34 12.92
C SER A 2 -26.05 7.80 12.77
N LYS A 3 -26.92 7.33 11.87
CA LYS A 3 -26.94 5.89 11.51
C LYS A 3 -25.53 5.54 10.98
N GLU A 4 -24.78 4.74 11.73
CA GLU A 4 -23.56 4.13 11.23
C GLU A 4 -23.89 3.41 9.93
N ARG A 5 -23.32 3.88 8.82
CA ARG A 5 -23.46 3.21 7.52
C ARG A 5 -22.55 2.00 7.52
N TYR A 6 -23.12 0.81 7.60
CA TYR A 6 -22.38 -0.44 7.43
C TYR A 6 -22.00 -0.60 5.96
N HIS A 7 -20.71 -0.73 5.69
CA HIS A 7 -20.16 -0.96 4.36
C HIS A 7 -19.82 -2.45 4.20
N THR A 8 -20.82 -3.30 4.10
CA THR A 8 -20.66 -4.77 4.04
C THR A 8 -19.72 -5.22 2.92
N ALA A 9 -19.73 -4.53 1.78
CA ALA A 9 -18.81 -4.85 0.67
C ALA A 9 -17.33 -4.61 1.07
N ILE A 10 -17.04 -3.56 1.84
CA ILE A 10 -15.70 -3.30 2.36
C ILE A 10 -15.26 -4.43 3.30
N ASP A 11 -16.15 -4.93 4.16
CA ASP A 11 -15.83 -6.00 5.10
C ASP A 11 -15.58 -7.34 4.39
N TRP A 12 -16.36 -7.68 3.35
CA TRP A 12 -16.08 -8.84 2.50
C TRP A 12 -14.76 -8.72 1.77
N LEU A 13 -14.46 -7.53 1.23
CA LEU A 13 -13.16 -7.35 0.55
C LEU A 13 -11.99 -7.39 1.52
N ARG A 14 -12.15 -7.02 2.80
CA ARG A 14 -11.10 -7.21 3.82
C ARG A 14 -10.70 -8.68 3.95
N LEU A 15 -11.69 -9.58 3.97
CA LEU A 15 -11.42 -11.02 4.02
C LEU A 15 -10.73 -11.50 2.74
N ALA A 16 -11.25 -11.12 1.57
CA ALA A 16 -10.63 -11.46 0.29
C ALA A 16 -9.21 -10.90 0.18
N ALA A 17 -8.97 -9.65 0.58
CA ALA A 17 -7.66 -9.02 0.59
C ALA A 17 -6.68 -9.74 1.52
N ALA A 18 -7.12 -10.22 2.69
CA ALA A 18 -6.29 -11.02 3.58
C ALA A 18 -5.85 -12.34 2.92
N ILE A 19 -6.76 -13.02 2.20
CA ILE A 19 -6.45 -14.24 1.43
C ILE A 19 -5.45 -13.90 0.30
N LEU A 20 -5.65 -12.79 -0.42
CA LEU A 20 -4.72 -12.36 -1.46
C LEU A 20 -3.32 -12.04 -0.92
N VAL A 21 -3.23 -11.46 0.29
CA VAL A 21 -1.93 -11.24 0.96
C VAL A 21 -1.23 -12.58 1.25
N ILE A 22 -1.96 -13.60 1.68
CA ILE A 22 -1.39 -14.95 1.85
C ILE A 22 -0.90 -15.49 0.51
N ALA A 23 -1.68 -15.35 -0.56
CA ALA A 23 -1.30 -15.81 -1.89
C ALA A 23 0.01 -15.15 -2.41
N ILE A 24 0.24 -13.86 -2.13
CA ILE A 24 1.51 -13.17 -2.48
C ILE A 24 2.72 -13.88 -1.86
N HIS A 25 2.58 -14.42 -0.65
CA HIS A 25 3.68 -15.03 0.09
C HIS A 25 3.83 -16.53 -0.12
N THR A 26 2.81 -17.20 -0.68
CA THR A 26 2.79 -18.65 -0.86
C THR A 26 2.93 -19.09 -2.31
N SER A 27 2.73 -18.17 -3.28
CA SER A 27 2.77 -18.48 -4.73
C SER A 27 2.01 -19.75 -5.08
N PRO A 28 0.69 -19.81 -4.80
CA PRO A 28 -0.08 -21.07 -4.79
C PRO A 28 -0.25 -21.74 -6.15
N LEU A 29 0.05 -21.02 -7.24
CA LEU A 29 -0.06 -21.55 -8.61
C LEU A 29 1.31 -21.80 -9.26
N ALA A 30 2.43 -21.61 -8.55
CA ALA A 30 3.77 -21.71 -9.12
C ALA A 30 4.04 -23.08 -9.77
N ASP A 31 3.60 -24.17 -9.13
CA ASP A 31 3.77 -25.54 -9.64
C ASP A 31 2.86 -25.87 -10.83
N PHE A 32 1.80 -25.08 -11.05
CA PHE A 32 0.83 -25.31 -12.14
C PHE A 32 1.08 -24.41 -13.34
N SER A 33 1.38 -23.14 -13.11
CA SER A 33 1.58 -22.14 -14.15
C SER A 33 2.31 -20.91 -13.60
N GLU A 34 3.53 -20.69 -14.01
CA GLU A 34 4.31 -19.50 -13.66
C GLU A 34 3.58 -18.20 -14.05
N THR A 35 3.00 -18.16 -15.27
CA THR A 35 2.21 -17.00 -15.72
C THR A 35 0.94 -16.83 -14.91
N GLY A 36 0.26 -17.92 -14.55
CA GLY A 36 -0.93 -17.89 -13.70
C GLY A 36 -0.60 -17.37 -12.30
N ASP A 37 0.50 -17.85 -11.72
CA ASP A 37 0.98 -17.38 -10.42
C ASP A 37 1.36 -15.91 -10.46
N PHE A 38 2.08 -15.48 -11.49
CA PHE A 38 2.42 -14.06 -11.70
C PHE A 38 1.16 -13.18 -11.76
N ILE A 39 0.16 -13.56 -12.56
CA ILE A 39 -1.09 -12.79 -12.65
C ILE A 39 -1.80 -12.74 -11.31
N LEU A 40 -1.90 -13.85 -10.59
CA LEU A 40 -2.54 -13.90 -9.29
C LEU A 40 -1.79 -13.05 -8.26
N THR A 41 -0.48 -13.27 -8.11
CA THR A 41 0.31 -12.72 -6.98
C THR A 41 0.88 -11.33 -7.27
N ARG A 42 1.17 -11.01 -8.55
CA ARG A 42 1.85 -9.77 -8.97
C ARG A 42 0.93 -8.76 -9.66
N VAL A 43 -0.32 -9.15 -9.95
CA VAL A 43 -1.33 -8.24 -10.52
C VAL A 43 -2.55 -8.18 -9.62
N LEU A 44 -3.32 -9.26 -9.53
CA LEU A 44 -4.58 -9.26 -8.79
C LEU A 44 -4.39 -9.02 -7.29
N ALA A 45 -3.44 -9.71 -6.68
CA ALA A 45 -3.21 -9.57 -5.24
C ALA A 45 -2.56 -8.23 -4.86
N ARG A 46 -2.00 -7.47 -5.83
CA ARG A 46 -1.46 -6.13 -5.57
C ARG A 46 -2.51 -5.10 -5.15
N ILE A 47 -3.79 -5.36 -5.37
CA ILE A 47 -4.89 -4.52 -4.86
C ILE A 47 -5.08 -4.63 -3.34
N ALA A 48 -4.61 -5.73 -2.72
CA ALA A 48 -4.93 -6.05 -1.33
C ALA A 48 -4.38 -5.03 -0.32
N VAL A 49 -3.09 -4.71 -0.40
CA VAL A 49 -2.45 -3.77 0.55
C VAL A 49 -2.94 -2.33 0.34
N PRO A 50 -3.00 -1.79 -0.89
CA PRO A 50 -3.63 -0.50 -1.16
C PRO A 50 -5.05 -0.38 -0.64
N PHE A 51 -5.86 -1.44 -0.72
CA PHE A 51 -7.21 -1.43 -0.18
C PHE A 51 -7.24 -1.15 1.33
N PHE A 52 -6.35 -1.73 2.12
CA PHE A 52 -6.27 -1.44 3.55
C PHE A 52 -5.86 0.02 3.82
N PHE A 53 -4.92 0.57 3.03
CA PHE A 53 -4.52 1.97 3.15
C PHE A 53 -5.65 2.92 2.77
N ILE A 54 -6.34 2.70 1.62
CA ILE A 54 -7.49 3.52 1.21
C ILE A 54 -8.60 3.47 2.25
N THR A 55 -8.89 2.29 2.79
CA THR A 55 -9.88 2.12 3.85
C THR A 55 -9.51 2.95 5.09
N SER A 56 -8.25 2.90 5.51
CA SER A 56 -7.75 3.70 6.63
C SER A 56 -7.84 5.21 6.35
N GLY A 57 -7.47 5.63 5.15
CA GLY A 57 -7.59 7.03 4.70
C GLY A 57 -9.04 7.50 4.67
N TYR A 58 -9.94 6.69 4.12
CA TYR A 58 -11.36 7.00 4.02
C TYR A 58 -12.03 7.22 5.38
N PHE A 59 -11.75 6.38 6.37
CA PHE A 59 -12.39 6.47 7.67
C PHE A 59 -11.68 7.38 8.67
N LEU A 60 -10.36 7.57 8.53
CA LEU A 60 -9.56 8.33 9.50
C LEU A 60 -9.21 9.73 9.00
N LEU A 61 -8.65 9.87 7.79
CA LEU A 61 -8.26 11.18 7.26
C LEU A 61 -9.44 12.09 6.98
N SER A 62 -10.60 11.56 6.56
CA SER A 62 -11.81 12.35 6.37
C SER A 62 -12.28 13.08 7.64
N ARG A 63 -11.76 12.70 8.79
CA ARG A 63 -12.10 13.24 10.10
C ARG A 63 -10.92 13.97 10.79
N TYR A 64 -9.91 14.37 10.03
CA TYR A 64 -8.71 14.98 10.61
C TYR A 64 -8.99 16.27 11.39
N HIS A 65 -10.02 17.04 11.00
CA HIS A 65 -10.43 18.25 11.72
C HIS A 65 -11.17 17.98 13.05
N GLU A 66 -11.65 16.76 13.28
CA GLU A 66 -12.51 16.51 14.43
C GLU A 66 -11.72 16.28 15.73
N ASP A 67 -10.63 15.51 15.67
CA ASP A 67 -9.88 15.12 16.88
C ASP A 67 -8.54 14.44 16.56
N ASP A 68 -7.42 15.09 16.90
CA ASP A 68 -6.06 14.54 16.78
C ASP A 68 -5.86 13.24 17.61
N ARG A 69 -6.70 13.01 18.63
CA ARG A 69 -6.66 11.78 19.42
C ARG A 69 -6.93 10.54 18.58
N LYS A 70 -7.65 10.66 17.46
CA LYS A 70 -7.90 9.56 16.51
C LYS A 70 -6.60 9.09 15.85
N LEU A 71 -5.76 10.04 15.41
CA LEU A 71 -4.43 9.73 14.89
C LEU A 71 -3.58 9.01 15.95
N LEU A 72 -3.52 9.57 17.15
CA LEU A 72 -2.74 8.98 18.25
C LEU A 72 -3.24 7.57 18.61
N HIS A 73 -4.56 7.36 18.63
CA HIS A 73 -5.16 6.04 18.86
C HIS A 73 -4.74 5.04 17.76
N PHE A 74 -4.81 5.44 16.49
CA PHE A 74 -4.36 4.63 15.36
C PHE A 74 -2.88 4.25 15.49
N LEU A 75 -2.01 5.23 15.74
CA LEU A 75 -0.57 4.99 15.90
C LEU A 75 -0.27 4.06 17.08
N LYS A 76 -0.90 4.29 18.25
CA LYS A 76 -0.74 3.43 19.42
C LYS A 76 -1.22 2.00 19.17
N LYS A 77 -2.38 1.84 18.50
CA LYS A 77 -2.93 0.51 18.19
C LYS A 77 -2.01 -0.23 17.23
N THR A 78 -1.62 0.41 16.11
CA THR A 78 -0.74 -0.19 15.11
C THR A 78 0.65 -0.48 15.69
N GLY A 79 1.20 0.44 16.48
CA GLY A 79 2.49 0.24 17.15
C GLY A 79 2.49 -0.91 18.15
N ARG A 80 1.39 -1.11 18.90
CA ARG A 80 1.25 -2.29 19.80
C ARG A 80 1.23 -3.60 19.00
N ILE A 81 0.50 -3.64 17.88
CA ILE A 81 0.46 -4.81 16.99
C ILE A 81 1.86 -5.06 16.43
N TYR A 82 2.54 -4.01 15.97
CA TYR A 82 3.89 -4.11 15.43
C TYR A 82 4.89 -4.62 16.47
N GLY A 83 4.89 -4.05 17.67
CA GLY A 83 5.74 -4.51 18.78
C GLY A 83 5.47 -5.98 19.17
N ALA A 84 4.19 -6.37 19.24
CA ALA A 84 3.81 -7.76 19.50
C ALA A 84 4.28 -8.71 18.38
N SER A 85 4.19 -8.26 17.11
CA SER A 85 4.69 -9.04 15.97
C SER A 85 6.21 -9.20 16.00
N ILE A 86 6.97 -8.15 16.33
CA ILE A 86 8.42 -8.22 16.50
C ILE A 86 8.79 -9.23 17.57
N LEU A 87 8.11 -9.20 18.73
CA LEU A 87 8.33 -10.16 19.80
C LEU A 87 8.01 -11.60 19.40
N LEU A 88 6.94 -11.80 18.63
CA LEU A 88 6.55 -13.12 18.11
C LEU A 88 7.60 -13.68 17.16
N TYR A 89 8.19 -12.85 16.29
CA TYR A 89 9.20 -13.27 15.32
C TYR A 89 10.63 -13.22 15.86
N PHE A 90 10.84 -12.74 17.09
CA PHE A 90 12.17 -12.64 17.70
C PHE A 90 12.95 -13.97 17.71
N PRO A 91 12.34 -15.13 18.11
CA PRO A 91 13.06 -16.41 18.08
C PRO A 91 13.51 -16.81 16.67
N LEU A 92 12.69 -16.51 15.65
CA LEU A 92 13.02 -16.82 14.27
C LEU A 92 14.17 -15.93 13.77
N ASN A 93 14.12 -14.63 14.05
CA ASN A 93 15.19 -13.68 13.72
C ASN A 93 16.51 -14.07 14.40
N PHE A 94 16.45 -14.51 15.67
CA PHE A 94 17.62 -15.01 16.38
C PHE A 94 18.21 -16.25 15.70
N ARG A 95 17.37 -17.23 15.35
CA ARG A 95 17.81 -18.46 14.67
C ARG A 95 18.39 -18.18 13.29
N ASN A 96 17.86 -17.19 12.56
CA ASN A 96 18.33 -16.81 11.23
C ASN A 96 19.60 -15.94 11.26
N GLY A 97 20.19 -15.66 12.42
CA GLY A 97 21.42 -14.88 12.55
C GLY A 97 21.23 -13.38 12.34
N TYR A 98 19.99 -12.87 12.37
CA TYR A 98 19.71 -11.45 12.22
C TYR A 98 20.55 -10.56 13.13
N PHE A 99 20.74 -10.97 14.38
CA PHE A 99 21.50 -10.21 15.39
C PHE A 99 23.03 -10.39 15.31
N SER A 100 23.52 -11.21 14.37
CA SER A 100 24.96 -11.46 14.15
C SER A 100 25.55 -10.60 13.03
N GLN A 101 24.78 -9.67 12.48
CA GLN A 101 25.20 -8.79 11.39
C GLN A 101 26.22 -7.75 11.90
N SER A 102 27.20 -7.41 11.05
CA SER A 102 28.27 -6.45 11.39
C SER A 102 27.76 -5.02 11.62
N GLN A 103 26.64 -4.65 10.99
CA GLN A 103 26.00 -3.33 11.09
C GLN A 103 24.60 -3.42 11.69
N LEU A 104 24.45 -4.16 12.79
CA LEU A 104 23.17 -4.45 13.41
C LEU A 104 22.32 -3.21 13.72
N LEU A 105 22.91 -2.15 14.26
CA LEU A 105 22.14 -0.97 14.68
C LEU A 105 21.56 -0.18 13.49
N PRO A 106 22.31 0.15 12.44
CA PRO A 106 21.74 0.75 11.22
C PRO A 106 20.66 -0.11 10.58
N GLU A 107 20.89 -1.42 10.41
CA GLU A 107 19.92 -2.34 9.83
C GLU A 107 18.64 -2.45 10.68
N LEU A 108 18.79 -2.54 12.00
CA LEU A 108 17.63 -2.57 12.91
C LEU A 108 16.79 -1.29 12.81
N LEU A 109 17.41 -0.12 12.73
CA LEU A 109 16.70 1.15 12.58
C LEU A 109 15.99 1.24 11.22
N LYS A 110 16.64 0.80 10.14
CA LYS A 110 16.08 0.72 8.80
C LYS A 110 14.83 -0.17 8.80
N ASP A 111 14.95 -1.37 9.34
CA ASP A 111 13.86 -2.34 9.41
C ASP A 111 12.72 -1.85 10.30
N LEU A 112 13.01 -1.27 11.45
CA LEU A 112 11.97 -0.76 12.35
C LEU A 112 11.14 0.36 11.74
N ILE A 113 11.74 1.20 10.88
CA ILE A 113 11.09 2.39 10.32
C ILE A 113 10.47 2.10 8.94
N PHE A 114 11.13 1.29 8.09
CA PHE A 114 10.78 1.16 6.68
C PHE A 114 10.42 -0.26 6.27
N ASP A 115 11.32 -1.23 6.47
CA ASP A 115 11.24 -2.53 5.80
C ASP A 115 10.58 -3.62 6.65
N GLY A 116 10.48 -3.40 7.97
CA GLY A 116 9.99 -4.40 8.92
C GLY A 116 11.08 -5.42 9.29
N THR A 117 11.12 -5.83 10.56
CA THR A 117 12.08 -6.86 11.04
C THR A 117 11.86 -8.24 10.44
N MET A 118 10.82 -8.42 9.67
CA MET A 118 10.50 -9.55 8.80
C MET A 118 9.84 -9.01 7.54
N TYR A 119 10.14 -9.60 6.39
CA TYR A 119 9.69 -9.17 5.08
C TYR A 119 8.19 -8.77 4.98
N HIS A 120 7.31 -9.49 5.62
CA HIS A 120 5.87 -9.21 5.60
C HIS A 120 5.41 -8.17 6.62
N LEU A 121 6.26 -7.77 7.56
CA LEU A 121 5.90 -6.79 8.59
C LEU A 121 6.00 -5.33 8.11
N TRP A 122 6.58 -5.07 6.95
CA TRP A 122 6.74 -3.72 6.39
C TRP A 122 5.45 -2.89 6.39
N TYR A 123 4.30 -3.54 6.25
CA TYR A 123 2.99 -2.90 6.23
C TYR A 123 2.71 -2.07 7.50
N LEU A 124 3.16 -2.54 8.67
CA LEU A 124 2.86 -1.90 9.95
C LEU A 124 3.64 -0.59 10.14
N PRO A 125 4.97 -0.52 10.01
CA PRO A 125 5.70 0.75 10.03
C PRO A 125 5.27 1.65 8.86
N ALA A 126 5.03 1.11 7.66
CA ALA A 126 4.54 1.87 6.53
C ALA A 126 3.16 2.51 6.81
N SER A 127 2.25 1.81 7.51
CA SER A 127 0.96 2.35 7.93
C SER A 127 1.13 3.55 8.87
N MET A 128 2.04 3.46 9.84
CA MET A 128 2.27 4.54 10.81
C MET A 128 2.93 5.75 10.16
N LEU A 129 4.03 5.55 9.45
CA LEU A 129 4.78 6.63 8.79
C LEU A 129 3.92 7.28 7.70
N GLY A 130 3.29 6.48 6.85
CA GLY A 130 2.42 6.98 5.79
C GLY A 130 1.22 7.76 6.31
N MET A 131 0.62 7.31 7.44
CA MET A 131 -0.48 8.05 8.09
C MET A 131 -0.01 9.39 8.65
N LEU A 132 1.17 9.46 9.27
CA LEU A 132 1.75 10.74 9.74
C LEU A 132 1.97 11.71 8.58
N ILE A 133 2.52 11.22 7.46
CA ILE A 133 2.75 12.04 6.26
C ILE A 133 1.41 12.50 5.68
N ALA A 134 0.46 11.59 5.45
CA ALA A 134 -0.85 11.92 4.88
C ALA A 134 -1.62 12.92 5.77
N TRP A 135 -1.57 12.74 7.10
CA TRP A 135 -2.18 13.67 8.05
C TRP A 135 -1.60 15.09 7.91
N LYS A 136 -0.27 15.19 7.83
CA LYS A 136 0.41 16.48 7.64
C LYS A 136 0.14 17.10 6.27
N LEU A 137 0.00 16.28 5.24
CA LEU A 137 -0.36 16.78 3.91
C LEU A 137 -1.77 17.39 3.91
N VAL A 138 -2.76 16.72 4.51
CA VAL A 138 -4.12 17.27 4.60
C VAL A 138 -4.18 18.52 5.47
N GLU A 139 -3.49 18.49 6.62
CA GLU A 139 -3.44 19.64 7.54
C GLU A 139 -2.89 20.91 6.86
N LYS A 140 -1.87 20.77 5.99
CA LYS A 140 -1.17 21.90 5.36
C LYS A 140 -1.69 22.28 3.97
N LEU A 141 -2.19 21.33 3.20
CA LEU A 141 -2.41 21.49 1.75
C LEU A 141 -3.83 21.21 1.28
N ASP A 142 -4.73 20.70 2.09
CA ASP A 142 -6.01 20.09 1.69
C ASP A 142 -5.86 18.70 0.99
N PHE A 143 -7.02 18.04 0.71
CA PHE A 143 -7.00 16.70 0.10
C PHE A 143 -6.49 16.69 -1.34
N SER A 144 -6.86 17.69 -2.16
CA SER A 144 -6.50 17.72 -3.58
C SER A 144 -5.00 17.95 -3.78
N LYS A 145 -4.46 18.99 -3.14
CA LYS A 145 -3.02 19.30 -3.23
C LYS A 145 -2.17 18.27 -2.50
N GLY A 146 -2.65 17.76 -1.36
CA GLY A 146 -1.99 16.68 -0.62
C GLY A 146 -1.92 15.39 -1.44
N LEU A 147 -2.98 15.07 -2.21
CA LEU A 147 -2.96 13.93 -3.14
C LEU A 147 -1.93 14.12 -4.25
N VAL A 148 -1.82 15.33 -4.84
CA VAL A 148 -0.79 15.63 -5.85
C VAL A 148 0.62 15.41 -5.27
N MET A 149 0.88 15.90 -4.04
CA MET A 149 2.17 15.67 -3.40
C MET A 149 2.45 14.18 -3.14
N ALA A 150 1.44 13.44 -2.68
CA ALA A 150 1.55 12.00 -2.47
C ALA A 150 1.77 11.24 -3.80
N LEU A 151 1.17 11.71 -4.91
CA LEU A 151 1.44 11.18 -6.25
C LEU A 151 2.89 11.42 -6.70
N LEU A 152 3.46 12.58 -6.40
CA LEU A 152 4.87 12.84 -6.69
C LEU A 152 5.80 11.91 -5.90
N LEU A 153 5.50 11.67 -4.60
CA LEU A 153 6.24 10.67 -3.82
C LEU A 153 6.08 9.27 -4.41
N TYR A 154 4.87 8.91 -4.83
CA TYR A 154 4.61 7.61 -5.46
C TYR A 154 5.37 7.44 -6.78
N LEU A 155 5.50 8.50 -7.59
CA LEU A 155 6.31 8.46 -8.82
C LEU A 155 7.79 8.18 -8.51
N VAL A 156 8.35 8.83 -7.49
CA VAL A 156 9.71 8.51 -7.04
C VAL A 156 9.79 7.03 -6.63
N GLY A 157 8.83 6.54 -5.84
CA GLY A 157 8.78 5.13 -5.46
C GLY A 157 8.67 4.18 -6.65
N LEU A 158 7.87 4.53 -7.66
CA LEU A 158 7.63 3.74 -8.87
C LEU A 158 8.92 3.45 -9.66
N PHE A 159 9.77 4.47 -9.82
CA PHE A 159 11.09 4.33 -10.47
C PHE A 159 12.12 3.59 -9.61
N GLY A 160 11.88 3.40 -8.32
CA GLY A 160 12.67 2.52 -7.45
C GLY A 160 12.10 1.10 -7.32
N ASP A 161 10.94 0.81 -7.94
CA ASP A 161 10.25 -0.48 -7.89
C ASP A 161 10.08 -1.07 -9.30
N SER A 162 8.90 -0.98 -9.88
CA SER A 162 8.56 -1.67 -11.13
C SER A 162 9.18 -1.04 -12.38
N TYR A 163 9.57 0.21 -12.32
CA TYR A 163 10.22 0.95 -13.43
C TYR A 163 11.72 1.17 -13.22
N TYR A 164 12.33 0.46 -12.26
CA TYR A 164 13.74 0.65 -11.90
C TYR A 164 14.72 0.47 -13.08
N GLY A 165 14.48 -0.50 -13.97
CA GLY A 165 15.32 -0.72 -15.14
C GLY A 165 15.34 0.43 -16.16
N ILE A 166 14.45 1.45 -16.02
CA ILE A 166 14.56 2.71 -16.74
C ILE A 166 15.48 3.66 -15.98
N ALA A 167 15.30 3.76 -14.65
CA ALA A 167 16.11 4.62 -13.79
C ALA A 167 17.59 4.21 -13.78
N GLU A 168 17.86 2.90 -13.73
CA GLU A 168 19.21 2.31 -13.75
C GLU A 168 20.02 2.70 -14.99
N LYS A 169 19.38 2.91 -16.14
CA LYS A 169 20.05 3.31 -17.39
C LYS A 169 20.48 4.77 -17.43
N LEU A 170 19.98 5.59 -16.52
CA LEU A 170 20.26 7.01 -16.45
C LEU A 170 21.24 7.28 -15.29
N PRO A 171 22.52 7.64 -15.52
CA PRO A 171 23.55 7.70 -14.49
C PRO A 171 23.15 8.53 -13.25
N LEU A 172 22.46 9.67 -13.47
CA LEU A 172 22.01 10.53 -12.38
C LEU A 172 20.95 9.86 -11.50
N LEU A 173 19.97 9.19 -12.14
CA LEU A 173 18.91 8.48 -11.40
C LEU A 173 19.46 7.22 -10.73
N ASN A 174 20.35 6.48 -11.41
CA ASN A 174 20.99 5.33 -10.79
C ASN A 174 21.72 5.73 -9.50
N SER A 175 22.59 6.74 -9.56
CA SER A 175 23.30 7.23 -8.37
C SER A 175 22.37 7.76 -7.27
N PHE A 176 21.21 8.31 -7.65
CA PHE A 176 20.18 8.73 -6.68
C PHE A 176 19.58 7.51 -5.99
N TYR A 177 19.16 6.48 -6.74
CA TYR A 177 18.56 5.28 -6.16
C TYR A 177 19.59 4.43 -5.39
N ASP A 178 20.84 4.37 -5.79
CA ASP A 178 21.90 3.70 -5.03
C ASP A 178 21.99 4.27 -3.61
N ARG A 179 22.01 5.60 -3.47
CA ARG A 179 22.00 6.27 -2.15
C ARG A 179 20.69 6.09 -1.41
N LEU A 180 19.57 6.07 -2.13
CA LEU A 180 18.25 5.88 -1.52
C LEU A 180 18.13 4.50 -0.88
N PHE A 181 18.69 3.48 -1.54
CA PHE A 181 18.69 2.10 -1.07
C PHE A 181 19.69 1.81 0.06
N GLU A 182 20.54 2.77 0.42
CA GLU A 182 21.28 2.73 1.69
C GLU A 182 20.35 2.97 2.91
N LEU A 183 19.19 3.65 2.70
CA LEU A 183 18.26 4.01 3.75
C LEU A 183 17.12 2.99 3.95
N PHE A 184 16.75 2.24 2.92
CA PHE A 184 15.71 1.20 2.94
C PHE A 184 15.83 0.29 1.71
N ASP A 185 15.36 -0.95 1.82
CA ASP A 185 15.47 -1.94 0.73
C ASP A 185 14.39 -1.76 -0.34
N TYR A 186 13.23 -1.21 0.05
CA TYR A 186 12.05 -1.12 -0.80
C TYR A 186 11.45 0.27 -0.82
N THR A 187 11.13 0.79 -2.01
CA THR A 187 10.33 2.02 -2.14
C THR A 187 8.84 1.81 -1.84
N ARG A 188 8.38 0.56 -1.75
CA ARG A 188 7.03 0.23 -1.24
C ARG A 188 6.98 0.36 0.29
N ASN A 189 7.11 1.55 0.80
CA ASN A 189 7.21 1.86 2.23
C ASN A 189 6.27 3.00 2.65
N GLY A 190 6.40 3.45 3.89
CA GLY A 190 5.59 4.54 4.45
C GLY A 190 5.84 5.91 3.85
N LEU A 191 6.96 6.11 3.13
CA LEU A 191 7.29 7.39 2.51
C LEU A 191 6.73 7.52 1.10
N PHE A 192 6.91 6.51 0.25
CA PHE A 192 6.60 6.61 -1.17
C PHE A 192 5.31 5.92 -1.57
N PHE A 193 4.97 4.79 -0.97
CA PHE A 193 3.84 3.97 -1.37
C PHE A 193 2.55 4.31 -0.61
N THR A 194 2.63 4.35 0.71
CA THR A 194 1.44 4.42 1.57
C THR A 194 0.70 5.75 1.49
N PRO A 195 1.36 6.93 1.45
CA PRO A 195 0.67 8.21 1.50
C PRO A 195 -0.35 8.41 0.38
N VAL A 196 -0.06 7.96 -0.85
CA VAL A 196 -0.97 8.14 -1.99
C VAL A 196 -2.30 7.41 -1.80
N PHE A 197 -2.28 6.19 -1.26
CA PHE A 197 -3.50 5.41 -1.04
C PHE A 197 -4.29 5.93 0.17
N LEU A 198 -3.62 6.39 1.22
CA LEU A 198 -4.28 7.07 2.34
C LEU A 198 -4.96 8.36 1.86
N MET A 199 -4.24 9.19 1.11
CA MET A 199 -4.76 10.44 0.55
C MET A 199 -5.91 10.19 -0.44
N LEU A 200 -5.81 9.14 -1.27
CA LEU A 200 -6.88 8.73 -2.17
C LEU A 200 -8.14 8.35 -1.39
N GLY A 201 -8.00 7.63 -0.28
CA GLY A 201 -9.11 7.30 0.61
C GLY A 201 -9.78 8.55 1.21
N GLY A 202 -8.98 9.47 1.73
CA GLY A 202 -9.47 10.76 2.25
C GLY A 202 -10.14 11.62 1.17
N PHE A 203 -9.55 11.69 -0.02
CA PHE A 203 -10.09 12.39 -1.19
C PHE A 203 -11.47 11.83 -1.59
N ILE A 204 -11.63 10.50 -1.71
CA ILE A 204 -12.91 9.85 -2.02
C ILE A 204 -13.96 10.16 -0.95
N ALA A 205 -13.55 10.27 0.31
CA ALA A 205 -14.48 10.62 1.40
C ALA A 205 -14.95 12.08 1.32
N ASP A 206 -14.08 13.00 0.88
CA ASP A 206 -14.34 14.44 0.73
C ASP A 206 -15.02 14.77 -0.61
N GLU A 207 -14.92 13.90 -1.61
CA GLU A 207 -15.43 14.13 -2.97
C GLU A 207 -16.95 14.28 -2.98
N ARG A 208 -17.44 15.36 -3.59
CA ARG A 208 -18.88 15.62 -3.74
C ARG A 208 -19.53 14.75 -4.83
N ARG A 209 -18.78 14.45 -5.90
CA ARG A 209 -19.26 13.60 -7.00
C ARG A 209 -19.11 12.13 -6.62
N LYS A 210 -20.22 11.41 -6.64
CA LYS A 210 -20.21 9.94 -6.51
C LYS A 210 -20.38 9.33 -7.89
N LEU A 211 -19.45 8.47 -8.27
CA LEU A 211 -19.58 7.69 -9.50
C LEU A 211 -20.81 6.76 -9.41
N SER A 212 -21.50 6.56 -10.51
CA SER A 212 -22.50 5.50 -10.61
C SER A 212 -21.83 4.12 -10.55
N PHE A 213 -22.62 3.08 -10.24
CA PHE A 213 -22.10 1.69 -10.22
C PHE A 213 -21.49 1.29 -11.57
N ALA A 214 -22.13 1.72 -12.69
CA ALA A 214 -21.63 1.43 -14.03
C ALA A 214 -20.32 2.15 -14.35
N GLU A 215 -20.20 3.45 -14.03
CA GLU A 215 -18.95 4.21 -14.21
C GLU A 215 -17.82 3.60 -13.40
N ALA A 216 -18.06 3.27 -12.13
CA ALA A 216 -17.07 2.65 -11.26
C ALA A 216 -16.68 1.25 -11.76
N GLY A 217 -17.66 0.44 -12.20
CA GLY A 217 -17.42 -0.91 -12.72
C GLY A 217 -16.61 -0.91 -14.00
N PHE A 218 -17.00 -0.07 -14.96
CA PHE A 218 -16.29 0.04 -16.23
C PHE A 218 -14.88 0.60 -16.04
N GLY A 219 -14.73 1.65 -15.22
CA GLY A 219 -13.43 2.21 -14.87
C GLY A 219 -12.51 1.18 -14.19
N PHE A 220 -13.05 0.36 -13.28
CA PHE A 220 -12.28 -0.69 -12.61
C PHE A 220 -11.80 -1.76 -13.60
N LEU A 221 -12.68 -2.26 -14.48
CA LEU A 221 -12.32 -3.28 -15.47
C LEU A 221 -11.25 -2.80 -16.45
N ILE A 222 -11.37 -1.56 -16.95
CA ILE A 222 -10.36 -0.96 -17.83
C ILE A 222 -9.03 -0.81 -17.07
N SER A 223 -9.07 -0.24 -15.88
CA SER A 223 -7.85 -0.01 -15.09
C SER A 223 -7.16 -1.32 -14.71
N LEU A 224 -7.92 -2.36 -14.41
CA LEU A 224 -7.38 -3.70 -14.11
C LEU A 224 -6.77 -4.35 -15.37
N GLY A 225 -7.40 -4.19 -16.51
CA GLY A 225 -6.85 -4.66 -17.80
C GLY A 225 -5.53 -3.93 -18.14
N LEU A 226 -5.49 -2.61 -17.96
CA LEU A 226 -4.27 -1.82 -18.17
C LEU A 226 -3.17 -2.18 -17.15
N LEU A 227 -3.53 -2.42 -15.89
CA LEU A 227 -2.60 -2.92 -14.86
C LEU A 227 -1.99 -4.27 -15.25
N LEU A 228 -2.80 -5.19 -15.80
CA LEU A 228 -2.32 -6.48 -16.29
C LEU A 228 -1.32 -6.29 -17.45
N VAL A 229 -1.67 -5.45 -18.42
CA VAL A 229 -0.79 -5.16 -19.57
C VAL A 229 0.52 -4.50 -19.10
N GLU A 230 0.44 -3.51 -18.20
CA GLU A 230 1.60 -2.85 -17.60
C GLU A 230 2.52 -3.85 -16.92
N ALA A 231 1.98 -4.67 -16.02
CA ALA A 231 2.75 -5.64 -15.24
C ALA A 231 3.45 -6.67 -16.16
N LEU A 232 2.72 -7.23 -17.13
CA LEU A 232 3.28 -8.19 -18.08
C LEU A 232 4.36 -7.56 -18.98
N PHE A 233 4.16 -6.32 -19.41
CA PHE A 233 5.13 -5.58 -20.20
C PHE A 233 6.43 -5.35 -19.43
N LEU A 234 6.32 -4.82 -18.21
CA LEU A 234 7.48 -4.53 -17.36
C LEU A 234 8.23 -5.82 -16.99
N HIS A 235 7.50 -6.88 -16.69
CA HIS A 235 8.08 -8.19 -16.39
C HIS A 235 8.86 -8.76 -17.58
N ARG A 236 8.27 -8.75 -18.79
CA ARG A 236 8.94 -9.22 -20.02
C ARG A 236 10.17 -8.39 -20.39
N LYS A 237 10.21 -7.11 -20.03
CA LYS A 237 11.35 -6.21 -20.29
C LYS A 237 12.43 -6.31 -19.21
N GLY A 238 12.18 -6.98 -18.10
CA GLY A 238 13.11 -7.06 -16.98
C GLY A 238 13.36 -5.70 -16.32
N PHE A 239 12.38 -4.80 -16.33
CA PHE A 239 12.54 -3.45 -15.75
C PHE A 239 12.31 -3.42 -14.25
N GLN A 240 11.71 -4.46 -13.70
CA GLN A 240 11.29 -4.53 -12.31
C GLN A 240 12.47 -4.91 -11.40
N ARG A 241 12.79 -4.05 -10.44
CA ARG A 241 13.56 -4.45 -9.25
C ARG A 241 12.65 -5.20 -8.29
N HIS A 242 11.43 -4.67 -8.13
CA HIS A 242 10.31 -5.25 -7.42
C HIS A 242 9.03 -5.01 -8.24
N ASP A 243 7.96 -5.67 -7.91
CA ASP A 243 6.69 -5.68 -8.65
C ASP A 243 5.51 -5.24 -7.78
N SER A 244 5.72 -4.21 -6.96
CA SER A 244 4.73 -3.77 -5.97
C SER A 244 3.99 -2.49 -6.36
N MET A 245 4.56 -1.69 -7.26
CA MET A 245 4.06 -0.36 -7.61
C MET A 245 3.83 -0.26 -9.11
N TYR A 246 2.61 0.11 -9.49
CA TYR A 246 2.21 0.26 -10.90
C TYR A 246 1.42 1.55 -11.10
N VAL A 247 1.49 2.14 -12.30
CA VAL A 247 0.73 3.35 -12.66
C VAL A 247 -0.78 3.07 -12.60
N PHE A 248 -1.20 1.96 -13.22
CA PHE A 248 -2.63 1.62 -13.30
C PHE A 248 -3.20 1.01 -12.02
N LEU A 249 -2.38 0.76 -11.01
CA LEU A 249 -2.85 0.37 -9.68
C LEU A 249 -3.66 1.50 -9.02
N LEU A 250 -3.27 2.76 -9.24
CA LEU A 250 -3.97 3.92 -8.65
C LEU A 250 -5.41 4.05 -9.17
N PRO A 251 -5.66 4.16 -10.50
CA PRO A 251 -7.04 4.23 -10.99
C PRO A 251 -7.83 2.94 -10.72
N ALA A 252 -7.21 1.76 -10.76
CA ALA A 252 -7.88 0.52 -10.38
C ALA A 252 -8.40 0.59 -8.94
N MET A 253 -7.61 1.09 -8.00
CA MET A 253 -8.00 1.24 -6.60
C MET A 253 -9.05 2.33 -6.39
N TYR A 254 -8.98 3.44 -7.13
CA TYR A 254 -9.99 4.49 -7.09
C TYR A 254 -11.37 3.95 -7.48
N PHE A 255 -11.47 3.32 -8.64
CA PHE A 255 -12.72 2.77 -9.13
C PHE A 255 -13.23 1.60 -8.30
N LEU A 256 -12.35 0.69 -7.84
CA LEU A 256 -12.71 -0.40 -6.95
C LEU A 256 -13.35 0.13 -5.66
N PHE A 257 -12.74 1.15 -5.05
CA PHE A 257 -13.27 1.69 -3.80
C PHE A 257 -14.65 2.35 -3.99
N HIS A 258 -14.86 3.07 -5.10
CA HIS A 258 -16.19 3.58 -5.47
C HIS A 258 -17.22 2.45 -5.65
N LEU A 259 -16.86 1.32 -6.30
CA LEU A 259 -17.72 0.15 -6.38
C LEU A 259 -18.15 -0.37 -5.02
N LEU A 260 -17.21 -0.48 -4.09
CA LEU A 260 -17.49 -0.97 -2.72
C LEU A 260 -18.44 -0.05 -1.94
N LEU A 261 -18.41 1.26 -2.22
CA LEU A 261 -19.31 2.22 -1.58
C LEU A 261 -20.77 2.08 -2.03
N HIS A 262 -21.04 1.41 -3.17
CA HIS A 262 -22.39 1.06 -3.60
C HIS A 262 -22.98 -0.14 -2.85
N GLY A 263 -22.16 -0.97 -2.24
CA GLY A 263 -22.59 -2.13 -1.43
C GLY A 263 -23.26 -1.67 -0.14
N LYS A 264 -24.56 -1.37 -0.20
CA LYS A 264 -25.39 -1.07 0.97
C LYS A 264 -25.60 -2.34 1.79
N GLY A 265 -24.93 -2.46 2.92
CA GLY A 265 -25.14 -3.56 3.84
C GLY A 265 -26.42 -3.38 4.67
N ARG A 266 -27.20 -4.46 4.81
CA ARG A 266 -28.06 -4.66 5.97
C ARG A 266 -27.17 -5.05 7.16
N LYS A 267 -27.52 -4.59 8.40
CA LYS A 267 -26.95 -5.19 9.61
C LYS A 267 -27.09 -6.72 9.47
N ILE A 268 -25.96 -7.42 9.53
CA ILE A 268 -26.00 -8.85 9.82
C ILE A 268 -26.44 -8.95 11.28
N PRO A 269 -27.52 -9.69 11.59
CA PRO A 269 -28.07 -9.77 12.93
C PRO A 269 -27.05 -10.34 13.92
#